data_2322bb4bf26c9b8f9c5c0f39e21feaf0
#
_entry.id   2322bb4bf26c9b8f9c5c0f39e21feaf0
#
_cell.length_a   1.000
_cell.length_b   1.000
_cell.length_c   1.000
_cell.angle_alpha   90.00
_cell.angle_beta   90.00
_cell.angle_gamma   90.00
#
_symmetry.space_group_name_H-M   'P 1'
#
loop_
_entity.id
_entity.type
_entity.pdbx_description
1 polymer ?
#
loop_
_entity_poly.entity_id
_entity_poly.type
_entity_poly.pdbx_seq_one_letter_code
_entity_poly.pdbx_strand_id
1 'polypeptide(L)'
;KCYDKIIDEIKECGFGKGATYIPPNQYEIAIRNLRDGFNDRAYIRKCVVLYKALMEKLPSEEKTEFYLKLEEVDCLHHETATKEDILSLDEYVAPLYEKHFKHKKGLKRIVDFNQGIDARLITDANMKKLSEVNIYPLRVAFDHWEQKDIYERAIKTAVSNGITNLSNYMLYNFHDKPEHVYHRVKRNVDMCDEL
;
A
#
# COMPACT_ATOMS: atom_id res chain seq x y z
N LYS A 1 -0.77 -28.85 -0.16
CA LYS A 1 -1.77 -28.68 0.94
C LYS A 1 -1.59 -27.37 1.72
N CYS A 2 -0.36 -27.01 2.15
CA CYS A 2 -0.13 -25.78 2.92
C CYS A 2 -0.27 -24.51 2.03
N TYR A 3 0.26 -24.58 0.82
CA TYR A 3 0.26 -23.48 -0.15
C TYR A 3 -1.17 -23.06 -0.55
N ASP A 4 -2.03 -24.01 -0.90
CA ASP A 4 -3.42 -23.73 -1.28
C ASP A 4 -4.16 -23.03 -0.15
N LYS A 5 -3.98 -23.52 1.08
CA LYS A 5 -4.60 -22.93 2.27
C LYS A 5 -4.18 -21.48 2.48
N ILE A 6 -2.89 -21.16 2.31
CA ILE A 6 -2.38 -19.79 2.42
C ILE A 6 -3.05 -18.86 1.39
N ILE A 7 -3.15 -19.31 0.14
CA ILE A 7 -3.79 -18.49 -0.91
C ILE A 7 -5.29 -18.30 -0.63
N ASP A 8 -5.98 -19.34 -0.15
CA ASP A 8 -7.39 -19.23 0.19
C ASP A 8 -7.59 -18.26 1.37
N GLU A 9 -6.78 -18.32 2.42
CA GLU A 9 -6.79 -17.35 3.53
C GLU A 9 -6.53 -15.90 3.04
N ILE A 10 -5.58 -15.70 2.13
CA ILE A 10 -5.32 -14.38 1.52
C ILE A 10 -6.57 -13.87 0.78
N LYS A 11 -7.28 -14.73 0.06
CA LYS A 11 -8.52 -14.38 -0.64
C LYS A 11 -9.65 -14.05 0.33
N GLU A 12 -9.81 -14.82 1.41
CA GLU A 12 -10.75 -14.56 2.49
C GLU A 12 -10.49 -13.22 3.18
N CYS A 13 -9.23 -12.81 3.31
CA CYS A 13 -8.83 -11.48 3.77
C CYS A 13 -9.12 -10.35 2.75
N GLY A 14 -9.70 -10.66 1.60
CA GLY A 14 -10.12 -9.69 0.59
C GLY A 14 -8.99 -9.23 -0.35
N PHE A 15 -7.96 -10.05 -0.57
CA PHE A 15 -6.86 -9.76 -1.50
C PHE A 15 -6.93 -10.59 -2.79
N GLY A 16 -8.11 -11.10 -3.15
CA GLY A 16 -8.32 -11.80 -4.41
C GLY A 16 -8.01 -10.94 -5.64
N LYS A 17 -7.88 -11.59 -6.78
CA LYS A 17 -7.57 -10.93 -8.06
C LYS A 17 -8.58 -9.83 -8.36
N GLY A 18 -8.10 -8.61 -8.64
CA GLY A 18 -8.95 -7.45 -8.92
C GLY A 18 -9.51 -6.75 -7.67
N ALA A 19 -9.24 -7.24 -6.47
CA ALA A 19 -9.72 -6.61 -5.23
C ALA A 19 -9.19 -5.18 -5.08
N THR A 20 -10.10 -4.28 -4.69
CA THR A 20 -9.80 -2.87 -4.43
C THR A 20 -10.34 -2.45 -3.07
N TYR A 21 -9.87 -1.33 -2.57
CA TYR A 21 -10.40 -0.68 -1.37
C TYR A 21 -10.36 0.84 -1.54
N ILE A 22 -11.24 1.52 -0.84
CA ILE A 22 -11.19 2.98 -0.72
C ILE A 22 -10.46 3.27 0.59
N PRO A 23 -9.24 3.86 0.54
CA PRO A 23 -8.52 4.18 1.77
C PRO A 23 -9.29 5.24 2.56
N PRO A 24 -9.25 5.21 3.90
CA PRO A 24 -9.78 6.27 4.72
C PRO A 24 -9.06 7.59 4.37
N ASN A 25 -9.80 8.67 4.38
CA ASN A 25 -9.21 9.99 4.13
C ASN A 25 -8.33 10.43 5.32
N GLN A 26 -7.51 11.47 5.11
CA GLN A 26 -6.56 11.97 6.13
C GLN A 26 -7.26 12.42 7.42
N TYR A 27 -8.47 12.95 7.30
CA TYR A 27 -9.26 13.41 8.44
C TYR A 27 -9.78 12.24 9.26
N GLU A 28 -10.37 11.22 8.62
CA GLU A 28 -10.81 9.99 9.30
C GLU A 28 -9.67 9.31 10.07
N ILE A 29 -8.46 9.28 9.47
CA ILE A 29 -7.29 8.72 10.15
C ILE A 29 -6.93 9.54 11.39
N ALA A 30 -6.97 10.88 11.28
CA ALA A 30 -6.62 11.77 12.39
C ALA A 30 -7.63 11.64 13.55
N ILE A 31 -8.93 11.63 13.24
CA ILE A 31 -10.00 11.49 14.24
C ILE A 31 -9.95 10.14 14.94
N ARG A 32 -9.74 9.04 14.18
CA ARG A 32 -9.59 7.71 14.77
C ARG A 32 -8.43 7.67 15.78
N ASN A 33 -7.27 8.18 15.39
CA ASN A 33 -6.10 8.18 16.27
C ASN A 33 -6.30 9.08 17.51
N LEU A 34 -7.04 10.18 17.39
CA LEU A 34 -7.44 10.99 18.55
C LEU A 34 -8.37 10.21 19.48
N ARG A 35 -9.39 9.51 18.96
CA ARG A 35 -10.30 8.68 19.76
C ARG A 35 -9.53 7.59 20.51
N ASP A 36 -8.57 6.95 19.83
CA ASP A 36 -7.74 5.90 20.39
C ASP A 36 -6.67 6.41 21.40
N GLY A 37 -6.53 7.74 21.56
CA GLY A 37 -5.54 8.36 22.44
C GLY A 37 -4.10 8.22 21.95
N PHE A 38 -3.91 8.05 20.64
CA PHE A 38 -2.58 7.89 20.04
C PHE A 38 -1.99 9.26 19.68
N ASN A 39 -1.02 9.73 20.50
CA ASN A 39 -0.30 10.98 20.30
C ASN A 39 -1.22 12.20 20.03
N ASP A 40 -2.09 12.51 20.98
CA ASP A 40 -3.12 13.56 20.85
C ASP A 40 -2.57 14.88 20.32
N ARG A 41 -1.42 15.34 20.83
CA ARG A 41 -0.80 16.59 20.39
C ARG A 41 -0.50 16.64 18.88
N ALA A 42 -0.01 15.53 18.32
CA ALA A 42 0.30 15.46 16.90
C ALA A 42 -0.98 15.47 16.05
N TYR A 43 -2.02 14.76 16.50
CA TYR A 43 -3.26 14.65 15.73
C TYR A 43 -4.18 15.88 15.89
N ILE A 44 -4.16 16.59 17.03
CA ILE A 44 -4.74 17.91 17.16
C ILE A 44 -4.13 18.86 16.12
N ARG A 45 -2.81 18.96 16.08
CA ARG A 45 -2.10 19.76 15.07
C ARG A 45 -2.48 19.35 13.65
N LYS A 46 -2.56 18.04 13.39
CA LYS A 46 -2.97 17.51 12.08
C LYS A 46 -4.37 17.93 11.70
N CYS A 47 -5.35 17.85 12.61
CA CYS A 47 -6.73 18.27 12.34
C CYS A 47 -6.82 19.76 12.00
N VAL A 48 -6.15 20.63 12.74
CA VAL A 48 -6.13 22.07 12.43
C VAL A 48 -5.53 22.34 11.03
N VAL A 49 -4.47 21.62 10.64
CA VAL A 49 -3.94 21.73 9.27
C VAL A 49 -4.95 21.27 8.22
N LEU A 50 -5.69 20.19 8.50
CA LEU A 50 -6.73 19.68 7.60
C LEU A 50 -7.93 20.62 7.50
N TYR A 51 -8.31 21.31 8.59
CA TYR A 51 -9.34 22.35 8.59
C TYR A 51 -8.96 23.53 7.69
N LYS A 52 -7.70 23.99 7.74
CA LYS A 52 -7.20 25.04 6.85
C LYS A 52 -7.25 24.60 5.39
N ALA A 53 -6.82 23.36 5.10
CA ALA A 53 -6.90 22.82 3.75
C ALA A 53 -8.34 22.64 3.24
N LEU A 54 -9.28 22.32 4.14
CA LEU A 54 -10.71 22.25 3.80
C LEU A 54 -11.26 23.63 3.49
N MET A 55 -10.97 24.65 4.32
CA MET A 55 -11.38 26.03 4.09
C MET A 55 -10.96 26.58 2.71
N GLU A 56 -9.81 26.17 2.20
CA GLU A 56 -9.35 26.57 0.86
C GLU A 56 -10.20 25.99 -0.28
N LYS A 57 -10.93 24.89 -0.02
CA LYS A 57 -11.77 24.20 -1.00
C LYS A 57 -13.25 24.54 -0.90
N LEU A 58 -13.68 25.16 0.21
CA LEU A 58 -15.08 25.48 0.43
C LEU A 58 -15.50 26.73 -0.38
N PRO A 59 -16.74 26.74 -0.91
CA PRO A 59 -17.37 27.96 -1.42
C PRO A 59 -17.46 29.05 -0.33
N SER A 60 -17.54 30.30 -0.72
CA SER A 60 -17.47 31.44 0.20
C SER A 60 -18.47 31.37 1.37
N GLU A 61 -19.71 30.95 1.13
CA GLU A 61 -20.73 30.83 2.17
C GLU A 61 -20.40 29.70 3.16
N GLU A 62 -20.13 28.47 2.64
CA GLU A 62 -19.75 27.33 3.47
C GLU A 62 -18.43 27.61 4.23
N LYS A 63 -17.52 28.37 3.64
CA LYS A 63 -16.25 28.78 4.26
C LYS A 63 -16.46 29.70 5.46
N THR A 64 -17.37 30.68 5.34
CA THR A 64 -17.68 31.60 6.43
C THR A 64 -18.31 30.83 7.59
N GLU A 65 -19.29 29.98 7.31
CA GLU A 65 -19.93 29.14 8.34
C GLU A 65 -18.91 28.22 9.04
N PHE A 66 -18.05 27.57 8.26
CA PHE A 66 -17.03 26.70 8.81
C PHE A 66 -16.03 27.46 9.69
N TYR A 67 -15.60 28.66 9.25
CA TYR A 67 -14.72 29.52 10.05
C TYR A 67 -15.35 29.85 11.40
N LEU A 68 -16.61 30.30 11.42
CA LEU A 68 -17.31 30.65 12.66
C LEU A 68 -17.44 29.47 13.61
N LYS A 69 -17.69 28.27 13.09
CA LYS A 69 -17.72 27.05 13.91
C LYS A 69 -16.37 26.70 14.52
N LEU A 70 -15.27 26.89 13.78
CA LEU A 70 -13.92 26.68 14.32
C LEU A 70 -13.57 27.75 15.39
N GLU A 71 -13.99 28.96 15.18
CA GLU A 71 -13.78 30.06 16.13
C GLU A 71 -14.55 29.83 17.43
N GLU A 72 -15.80 29.36 17.36
CA GLU A 72 -16.66 29.06 18.51
C GLU A 72 -16.05 28.09 19.50
N VAL A 73 -15.24 27.12 18.99
CA VAL A 73 -14.60 26.07 19.79
C VAL A 73 -13.07 26.21 19.83
N ASP A 74 -12.52 27.39 19.56
CA ASP A 74 -11.08 27.67 19.60
C ASP A 74 -10.19 26.74 18.75
N CYS A 75 -10.73 26.16 17.65
CA CYS A 75 -10.04 25.22 16.76
C CYS A 75 -9.35 25.87 15.55
N LEU A 76 -9.22 27.19 15.49
CA LEU A 76 -8.47 27.90 14.43
C LEU A 76 -6.95 27.69 14.55
N HIS A 77 -6.46 27.49 15.77
CA HIS A 77 -5.04 27.32 16.08
C HIS A 77 -4.80 26.05 16.91
N HIS A 78 -3.73 25.35 16.62
CA HIS A 78 -3.43 24.09 17.31
C HIS A 78 -2.93 24.29 18.76
N GLU A 79 -2.59 25.52 19.11
CA GLU A 79 -2.17 25.92 20.46
C GLU A 79 -3.37 26.03 21.41
N THR A 80 -4.56 26.38 20.89
CA THR A 80 -5.79 26.55 21.65
C THR A 80 -6.73 25.36 21.57
N ALA A 81 -6.70 24.64 20.43
CA ALA A 81 -7.56 23.50 20.19
C ALA A 81 -7.31 22.35 21.18
N THR A 82 -8.38 21.79 21.71
CA THR A 82 -8.34 20.59 22.55
C THR A 82 -8.82 19.37 21.76
N LYS A 83 -8.58 18.18 22.32
CA LYS A 83 -9.09 16.92 21.75
C LYS A 83 -10.62 16.89 21.74
N GLU A 84 -11.21 17.33 22.82
CA GLU A 84 -12.65 17.35 23.04
C GLU A 84 -13.33 18.25 22.00
N ASP A 85 -12.77 19.46 21.76
CA ASP A 85 -13.30 20.41 20.79
C ASP A 85 -13.23 19.85 19.36
N ILE A 86 -12.09 19.25 18.98
CA ILE A 86 -11.95 18.60 17.66
C ILE A 86 -12.94 17.46 17.50
N LEU A 87 -13.13 16.61 18.52
CA LEU A 87 -14.07 15.49 18.45
C LEU A 87 -15.53 15.98 18.41
N SER A 88 -15.86 17.10 19.05
CA SER A 88 -17.19 17.69 18.97
C SER A 88 -17.56 18.20 17.57
N LEU A 89 -16.56 18.61 16.79
CA LEU A 89 -16.74 19.05 15.41
C LEU A 89 -16.90 17.91 14.40
N ASP A 90 -16.62 16.67 14.79
CA ASP A 90 -16.50 15.55 13.82
C ASP A 90 -17.78 15.31 13.02
N GLU A 91 -18.95 15.36 13.64
CA GLU A 91 -20.24 15.17 12.96
C GLU A 91 -20.49 16.21 11.85
N TYR A 92 -19.97 17.43 12.04
CA TYR A 92 -20.08 18.51 11.06
C TYR A 92 -18.98 18.44 9.99
N VAL A 93 -17.74 18.17 10.39
CA VAL A 93 -16.57 18.23 9.50
C VAL A 93 -16.44 16.98 8.62
N ALA A 94 -16.73 15.78 9.14
CA ALA A 94 -16.53 14.54 8.41
C ALA A 94 -17.26 14.51 7.04
N PRO A 95 -18.56 14.86 6.93
CA PRO A 95 -19.26 14.88 5.64
C PRO A 95 -18.72 15.97 4.69
N LEU A 96 -18.30 17.14 5.20
CA LEU A 96 -17.68 18.19 4.40
C LEU A 96 -16.34 17.74 3.86
N TYR A 97 -15.52 17.14 4.71
CA TYR A 97 -14.22 16.64 4.31
C TYR A 97 -14.33 15.51 3.27
N GLU A 98 -15.25 14.57 3.47
CA GLU A 98 -15.52 13.50 2.51
C GLU A 98 -15.95 14.08 1.15
N LYS A 99 -16.87 15.06 1.13
CA LYS A 99 -17.35 15.71 -0.09
C LYS A 99 -16.21 16.30 -0.93
N HIS A 100 -15.21 16.94 -0.29
CA HIS A 100 -14.14 17.66 -0.98
C HIS A 100 -12.83 16.87 -1.16
N PHE A 101 -12.61 15.80 -0.38
CA PHE A 101 -11.38 14.99 -0.37
C PHE A 101 -11.61 13.51 -0.60
N LYS A 102 -12.81 13.11 -1.05
CA LYS A 102 -13.13 11.71 -1.32
C LYS A 102 -12.24 11.14 -2.43
N HIS A 103 -11.65 9.98 -2.21
CA HIS A 103 -11.02 9.22 -3.27
C HIS A 103 -12.07 8.73 -4.27
N LYS A 104 -12.00 9.23 -5.51
CA LYS A 104 -12.93 8.85 -6.58
C LYS A 104 -12.68 7.45 -7.14
N LYS A 105 -11.49 6.88 -6.89
CA LYS A 105 -11.07 5.58 -7.44
C LYS A 105 -10.47 4.72 -6.35
N GLY A 106 -10.95 3.47 -6.26
CA GLY A 106 -10.37 2.48 -5.36
C GLY A 106 -8.91 2.16 -5.72
N LEU A 107 -8.09 1.97 -4.70
CA LEU A 107 -6.75 1.46 -4.84
C LEU A 107 -6.78 -0.07 -4.88
N LYS A 108 -5.88 -0.69 -5.63
CA LYS A 108 -5.74 -2.15 -5.63
C LYS A 108 -5.24 -2.62 -4.27
N ARG A 109 -5.86 -3.65 -3.73
CA ARG A 109 -5.26 -4.42 -2.63
C ARG A 109 -4.18 -5.29 -3.21
N ILE A 110 -2.98 -5.21 -2.68
CA ILE A 110 -1.82 -5.98 -3.16
C ILE A 110 -1.25 -6.85 -2.05
N VAL A 111 -0.63 -7.95 -2.45
CA VAL A 111 0.12 -8.84 -1.57
C VAL A 111 1.58 -8.79 -2.01
N ASP A 112 2.48 -8.50 -1.08
CA ASP A 112 3.92 -8.55 -1.29
C ASP A 112 4.54 -9.62 -0.39
N PHE A 113 5.07 -10.67 -0.99
CA PHE A 113 5.91 -11.64 -0.28
C PHE A 113 7.33 -11.07 -0.15
N ASN A 114 7.52 -10.23 0.82
CA ASN A 114 8.72 -9.41 1.00
C ASN A 114 10.03 -10.21 1.09
N GLN A 115 9.98 -11.48 1.48
CA GLN A 115 11.16 -12.36 1.49
C GLN A 115 11.43 -13.05 0.14
N GLY A 116 10.53 -12.88 -0.82
CA GLY A 116 10.58 -13.55 -2.11
C GLY A 116 10.18 -15.04 -2.05
N ILE A 117 10.10 -15.62 -3.22
CA ILE A 117 9.78 -17.05 -3.41
C ILE A 117 11.01 -17.77 -3.96
N ASP A 118 11.28 -18.94 -3.42
CA ASP A 118 12.32 -19.83 -3.94
C ASP A 118 11.95 -20.34 -5.34
N ALA A 119 12.77 -20.03 -6.33
CA ALA A 119 12.56 -20.42 -7.72
C ALA A 119 12.39 -21.94 -7.92
N ARG A 120 13.00 -22.75 -7.04
CA ARG A 120 12.90 -24.22 -7.07
C ARG A 120 11.50 -24.72 -6.78
N LEU A 121 10.71 -23.95 -6.03
CA LEU A 121 9.34 -24.30 -5.64
C LEU A 121 8.29 -23.81 -6.64
N ILE A 122 8.70 -23.05 -7.65
CA ILE A 122 7.79 -22.50 -8.67
C ILE A 122 7.44 -23.61 -9.67
N THR A 123 6.16 -23.93 -9.71
CA THR A 123 5.52 -24.83 -10.66
C THR A 123 4.35 -24.14 -11.33
N ASP A 124 3.88 -24.66 -12.47
CA ASP A 124 2.71 -24.11 -13.15
C ASP A 124 1.47 -24.12 -12.24
N ALA A 125 1.23 -25.21 -11.53
CA ALA A 125 0.13 -25.34 -10.58
C ALA A 125 0.18 -24.29 -9.47
N ASN A 126 1.37 -24.05 -8.89
CA ASN A 126 1.54 -23.05 -7.85
C ASN A 126 1.35 -21.63 -8.39
N MET A 127 1.85 -21.32 -9.59
CA MET A 127 1.69 -20.00 -10.21
C MET A 127 0.26 -19.75 -10.64
N LYS A 128 -0.44 -20.75 -11.17
CA LYS A 128 -1.86 -20.65 -11.46
C LYS A 128 -2.67 -20.29 -10.20
N LYS A 129 -2.40 -20.98 -9.09
CA LYS A 129 -3.06 -20.68 -7.82
C LYS A 129 -2.68 -19.31 -7.29
N LEU A 130 -1.40 -18.90 -7.40
CA LEU A 130 -0.92 -17.58 -6.97
C LEU A 130 -1.55 -16.46 -7.80
N SER A 131 -1.84 -16.68 -9.07
CA SER A 131 -2.50 -15.69 -9.94
C SER A 131 -3.95 -15.39 -9.56
N GLU A 132 -4.54 -16.12 -8.61
CA GLU A 132 -5.87 -15.83 -8.05
C GLU A 132 -5.87 -14.66 -7.04
N VAL A 133 -4.69 -14.20 -6.62
CA VAL A 133 -4.51 -13.06 -5.73
C VAL A 133 -3.73 -11.94 -6.40
N ASN A 134 -3.83 -10.71 -5.88
CA ASN A 134 -3.12 -9.56 -6.43
C ASN A 134 -1.67 -9.51 -5.91
N ILE A 135 -0.80 -10.37 -6.43
CA ILE A 135 0.64 -10.31 -6.13
C ILE A 135 1.26 -9.10 -6.83
N TYR A 136 1.99 -8.28 -6.05
CA TYR A 136 2.64 -7.09 -6.59
C TYR A 136 3.77 -6.57 -5.69
N PRO A 137 5.04 -6.73 -6.07
CA PRO A 137 5.53 -7.59 -7.15
C PRO A 137 5.64 -9.07 -6.73
N LEU A 138 5.71 -9.99 -7.68
CA LEU A 138 6.22 -11.33 -7.41
C LEU A 138 7.75 -11.25 -7.33
N ARG A 139 8.31 -11.56 -6.17
CA ARG A 139 9.74 -11.53 -5.92
C ARG A 139 10.30 -12.95 -6.00
N VAL A 140 11.34 -13.13 -6.80
CA VAL A 140 12.02 -14.43 -6.96
C VAL A 140 13.50 -14.24 -6.65
N ALA A 141 14.06 -15.11 -5.80
CA ALA A 141 15.48 -15.05 -5.46
C ALA A 141 16.36 -15.62 -6.58
N PHE A 142 17.46 -14.91 -6.88
CA PHE A 142 18.50 -15.34 -7.81
C PHE A 142 19.89 -15.11 -7.19
N ASP A 143 20.22 -15.93 -6.21
CA ASP A 143 21.42 -15.74 -5.38
C ASP A 143 22.67 -16.43 -5.94
N HIS A 144 22.52 -17.46 -6.77
CA HIS A 144 23.62 -18.22 -7.33
C HIS A 144 23.47 -18.42 -8.84
N TRP A 145 24.59 -18.25 -9.59
CA TRP A 145 24.58 -18.40 -11.04
C TRP A 145 24.20 -19.80 -11.51
N GLU A 146 24.53 -20.81 -10.75
CA GLU A 146 24.19 -22.22 -11.02
C GLU A 146 22.69 -22.47 -11.04
N GLN A 147 21.91 -21.57 -10.47
CA GLN A 147 20.43 -21.61 -10.45
C GLN A 147 19.80 -20.90 -11.65
N LYS A 148 20.58 -20.43 -12.61
CA LYS A 148 20.11 -19.64 -13.76
C LYS A 148 18.92 -20.33 -14.46
N ASP A 149 19.05 -21.59 -14.86
CA ASP A 149 18.00 -22.28 -15.62
C ASP A 149 16.71 -22.46 -14.80
N ILE A 150 16.85 -22.69 -13.50
CA ILE A 150 15.72 -22.79 -12.56
C ILE A 150 15.03 -21.43 -12.44
N TYR A 151 15.81 -20.37 -12.29
CA TYR A 151 15.32 -19.01 -12.20
C TYR A 151 14.57 -18.57 -13.48
N GLU A 152 15.17 -18.77 -14.66
CA GLU A 152 14.55 -18.47 -15.95
C GLU A 152 13.22 -19.21 -16.16
N ARG A 153 13.22 -20.52 -15.85
CA ARG A 153 11.98 -21.30 -15.89
C ARG A 153 10.92 -20.72 -14.96
N ALA A 154 11.30 -20.34 -13.74
CA ALA A 154 10.38 -19.78 -12.75
C ALA A 154 9.75 -18.48 -13.26
N ILE A 155 10.55 -17.57 -13.81
CA ILE A 155 10.08 -16.31 -14.38
C ILE A 155 9.13 -16.56 -15.56
N LYS A 156 9.51 -17.43 -16.52
CA LYS A 156 8.67 -17.78 -17.66
C LYS A 156 7.34 -18.41 -17.22
N THR A 157 7.38 -19.27 -16.19
CA THR A 157 6.17 -19.88 -15.62
C THR A 157 5.27 -18.81 -14.96
N ALA A 158 5.84 -17.83 -14.27
CA ALA A 158 5.06 -16.74 -13.69
C ALA A 158 4.36 -15.90 -14.77
N VAL A 159 5.10 -15.50 -15.82
CA VAL A 159 4.57 -14.72 -16.94
C VAL A 159 3.46 -15.48 -17.69
N SER A 160 3.66 -16.77 -17.98
CA SER A 160 2.65 -17.59 -18.66
C SER A 160 1.34 -17.76 -17.87
N ASN A 161 1.40 -17.59 -16.54
CA ASN A 161 0.23 -17.55 -15.66
C ASN A 161 -0.31 -16.13 -15.41
N GLY A 162 0.15 -15.11 -16.18
CA GLY A 162 -0.33 -13.75 -16.13
C GLY A 162 0.19 -12.92 -14.94
N ILE A 163 1.26 -13.36 -14.28
CA ILE A 163 1.97 -12.59 -13.24
C ILE A 163 3.14 -11.87 -13.92
N THR A 164 2.91 -10.63 -14.34
CA THR A 164 3.87 -9.84 -15.14
C THR A 164 4.65 -8.80 -14.33
N ASN A 165 4.18 -8.44 -13.13
CA ASN A 165 4.93 -7.55 -12.26
C ASN A 165 5.91 -8.37 -11.41
N LEU A 166 7.14 -8.42 -11.87
CA LEU A 166 8.20 -9.26 -11.32
C LEU A 166 9.28 -8.38 -10.68
N SER A 167 9.91 -8.90 -9.66
CA SER A 167 11.11 -8.35 -9.04
C SER A 167 12.02 -9.50 -8.64
N ASN A 168 13.26 -9.20 -8.37
CA ASN A 168 14.18 -10.23 -7.87
C ASN A 168 14.95 -9.73 -6.65
N TYR A 169 15.44 -10.68 -5.89
CA TYR A 169 16.50 -10.49 -4.93
C TYR A 169 17.77 -11.16 -5.44
N MET A 170 18.86 -10.43 -5.40
CA MET A 170 20.19 -10.95 -5.69
C MET A 170 21.10 -10.60 -4.52
N LEU A 171 21.42 -11.60 -3.71
CA LEU A 171 22.35 -11.43 -2.63
C LEU A 171 23.79 -11.44 -3.19
N TYR A 172 24.56 -10.38 -2.86
CA TYR A 172 26.01 -10.43 -3.00
C TYR A 172 26.59 -10.95 -1.69
N ASN A 173 27.10 -12.17 -1.73
CA ASN A 173 27.56 -12.83 -0.54
C ASN A 173 29.10 -13.00 -0.53
N PHE A 174 29.63 -13.51 0.58
CA PHE A 174 31.05 -13.69 0.80
C PHE A 174 31.78 -14.55 -0.24
N HIS A 175 31.07 -15.46 -0.92
CA HIS A 175 31.64 -16.34 -1.95
C HIS A 175 31.48 -15.80 -3.38
N ASP A 176 30.74 -14.70 -3.56
CA ASP A 176 30.57 -14.09 -4.87
C ASP A 176 31.80 -13.30 -5.32
N LYS A 177 32.13 -13.47 -6.60
CA LYS A 177 32.98 -12.52 -7.31
C LYS A 177 32.12 -11.47 -8.01
N PRO A 178 32.67 -10.26 -8.28
CA PRO A 178 31.93 -9.22 -8.99
C PRO A 178 31.32 -9.71 -10.32
N GLU A 179 32.02 -10.60 -11.03
CA GLU A 179 31.54 -11.17 -12.29
C GLU A 179 30.27 -12.01 -12.11
N HIS A 180 30.11 -12.71 -10.98
CA HIS A 180 28.91 -13.51 -10.70
C HIS A 180 27.67 -12.61 -10.59
N VAL A 181 27.78 -11.48 -9.89
CA VAL A 181 26.69 -10.50 -9.78
C VAL A 181 26.40 -9.88 -11.14
N TYR A 182 27.45 -9.47 -11.87
CA TYR A 182 27.29 -8.91 -13.21
C TYR A 182 26.52 -9.84 -14.14
N HIS A 183 26.86 -11.12 -14.18
CA HIS A 183 26.15 -12.11 -15.00
C HIS A 183 24.69 -12.28 -14.60
N ARG A 184 24.39 -12.30 -13.30
CA ARG A 184 23.00 -12.39 -12.81
C ARG A 184 22.21 -11.13 -13.17
N VAL A 185 22.77 -9.93 -12.96
CA VAL A 185 22.12 -8.67 -13.32
C VAL A 185 21.90 -8.59 -14.83
N LYS A 186 22.95 -8.86 -15.61
CA LYS A 186 22.85 -8.86 -17.07
C LYS A 186 21.74 -9.80 -17.55
N ARG A 187 21.68 -11.03 -17.03
CA ARG A 187 20.65 -11.98 -17.41
C ARG A 187 19.24 -11.50 -17.09
N ASN A 188 19.04 -10.80 -15.96
CA ASN A 188 17.74 -10.21 -15.67
C ASN A 188 17.34 -9.15 -16.69
N VAL A 189 18.27 -8.29 -17.10
CA VAL A 189 18.02 -7.28 -18.15
C VAL A 189 17.65 -7.97 -19.47
N ASP A 190 18.47 -8.95 -19.90
CA ASP A 190 18.23 -9.71 -21.14
C ASP A 190 16.82 -10.36 -21.11
N MET A 191 16.40 -10.92 -19.98
CA MET A 191 15.07 -11.52 -19.82
C MET A 191 13.93 -10.50 -19.87
N CYS A 192 14.14 -9.27 -19.42
CA CYS A 192 13.12 -8.21 -19.54
C CYS A 192 12.86 -7.84 -21.02
N ASP A 193 13.88 -7.99 -21.86
CA ASP A 193 13.77 -7.73 -23.31
C ASP A 193 13.17 -8.92 -24.08
N GLU A 194 13.27 -10.15 -23.50
CA GLU A 194 12.75 -11.39 -24.10
C GLU A 194 11.26 -11.65 -23.80
N LEU A 195 10.70 -11.06 -22.72
CA LEU A 195 9.36 -11.34 -22.17
C LEU A 195 8.38 -10.20 -22.38
#